data_a92428b6df7e7ae2dc07d4c1cda9e609
#
_entry.id   a92428b6df7e7ae2dc07d4c1cda9e609
#
_cell.length_a   1.000
_cell.length_b   1.000
_cell.length_c   1.000
_cell.angle_alpha   90.00
_cell.angle_beta   90.00
_cell.angle_gamma   90.00
#
_symmetry.space_group_name_H-M   'P 1'
#
loop_
_entity.id
_entity.type
_entity.pdbx_description
1 polymer ?
#
loop_
_entity_poly.entity_id
_entity_poly.type
_entity_poly.pdbx_seq_one_letter_code
_entity_poly.pdbx_strand_id
1 'polypeptide(L)'
;MALPPARTLYAPGRGELFLRDTGGDGPPIMLLHGWMASADLNWWGAYGALVDAGYRVLAIDHRGHGRGLRSILPFRLSDCAADAAAALDLLGAAPATVVGYSMGGAIAQLLAHDHPETVSGIVLSGTAHDWQDPRERWFWRSMGLLWAATAVAPHWMWRIALGRLGFRDPDMASWLVSELLRASARDIAEAGRELGRFDSRSWIGSLGIPAAVVVTTRDSIVSPSKQRRLAAAMGATVFEASIDHLEVVKPGYVPALREAVESVAARPLEASPWASAGAP
;
A
#
# COMPACT_ATOMS: atom_id res chain seq x y z
N MET A 1 -5.16 -14.94 -13.45
CA MET A 1 -4.47 -14.27 -12.31
C MET A 1 -5.06 -14.84 -11.02
N ALA A 2 -4.24 -15.46 -10.18
CA ALA A 2 -4.69 -15.98 -8.89
C ALA A 2 -4.44 -14.90 -7.82
N LEU A 3 -5.50 -14.47 -7.13
CA LEU A 3 -5.40 -13.59 -5.97
C LEU A 3 -5.36 -14.45 -4.71
N PRO A 4 -4.65 -14.00 -3.64
CA PRO A 4 -4.67 -14.71 -2.35
C PRO A 4 -6.08 -14.83 -1.78
N PRO A 5 -6.33 -15.79 -0.86
CA PRO A 5 -7.61 -15.90 -0.17
C PRO A 5 -8.06 -14.58 0.45
N ALA A 6 -9.36 -14.30 0.33
CA ALA A 6 -10.00 -13.15 0.96
C ALA A 6 -10.38 -13.50 2.40
N ARG A 7 -10.19 -12.55 3.32
CA ARG A 7 -10.66 -12.63 4.70
C ARG A 7 -11.39 -11.36 5.10
N THR A 8 -12.40 -11.52 5.93
CA THR A 8 -13.06 -10.41 6.62
C THR A 8 -12.85 -10.62 8.12
N LEU A 9 -12.29 -9.62 8.78
CA LEU A 9 -12.04 -9.61 10.21
C LEU A 9 -12.99 -8.62 10.88
N TYR A 10 -13.63 -9.03 11.96
CA TYR A 10 -14.35 -8.10 12.81
C TYR A 10 -13.40 -7.51 13.86
N ALA A 11 -13.11 -6.22 13.73
CA ALA A 11 -12.30 -5.47 14.68
C ALA A 11 -13.22 -4.71 15.67
N PRO A 12 -13.23 -5.07 16.97
CA PRO A 12 -14.08 -4.41 17.96
C PRO A 12 -13.88 -2.89 17.98
N GLY A 13 -14.99 -2.14 17.95
CA GLY A 13 -14.96 -0.67 17.91
C GLY A 13 -14.59 -0.05 16.57
N ARG A 14 -14.21 -0.84 15.56
CA ARG A 14 -13.83 -0.37 14.23
C ARG A 14 -14.78 -0.87 13.14
N GLY A 15 -15.15 -2.14 13.13
CA GLY A 15 -16.03 -2.76 12.14
C GLY A 15 -15.36 -3.91 11.38
N GLU A 16 -15.84 -4.20 10.18
CA GLU A 16 -15.31 -5.27 9.32
C GLU A 16 -14.17 -4.77 8.45
N LEU A 17 -13.02 -5.44 8.56
CA LEU A 17 -11.81 -5.17 7.78
C LEU A 17 -11.65 -6.25 6.71
N PHE A 18 -11.60 -5.85 5.46
CA PHE A 18 -11.31 -6.76 4.34
C PHE A 18 -9.83 -6.78 4.04
N LEU A 19 -9.25 -7.98 3.87
CA LEU A 19 -7.87 -8.16 3.46
C LEU A 19 -7.67 -9.45 2.65
N ARG A 20 -6.54 -9.51 1.93
CA ARG A 20 -5.96 -10.75 1.40
C ARG A 20 -4.95 -11.30 2.41
N ASP A 21 -4.94 -12.63 2.58
CA ASP A 21 -3.99 -13.35 3.43
C ASP A 21 -3.54 -14.61 2.72
N THR A 22 -2.26 -14.70 2.41
CA THR A 22 -1.68 -15.89 1.75
C THR A 22 -1.59 -17.10 2.68
N GLY A 23 -1.73 -16.87 3.99
CA GLY A 23 -1.45 -17.90 4.99
C GLY A 23 0.03 -18.23 5.06
N GLY A 24 0.34 -19.34 5.76
CA GLY A 24 1.70 -19.84 5.98
C GLY A 24 2.37 -19.27 7.22
N ASP A 25 3.53 -19.85 7.57
CA ASP A 25 4.28 -19.56 8.80
C ASP A 25 5.47 -18.61 8.56
N GLY A 26 5.61 -18.10 7.34
CA GLY A 26 6.66 -17.14 7.00
C GLY A 26 6.50 -15.80 7.72
N PRO A 27 7.58 -15.01 7.84
CA PRO A 27 7.51 -13.68 8.44
C PRO A 27 6.43 -12.83 7.76
N PRO A 28 5.58 -12.13 8.54
CA PRO A 28 4.44 -11.40 7.98
C PRO A 28 4.87 -10.10 7.31
N ILE A 29 4.27 -9.84 6.15
CA ILE A 29 4.36 -8.58 5.42
C ILE A 29 2.97 -7.99 5.26
N MET A 30 2.77 -6.74 5.70
CA MET A 30 1.55 -5.97 5.51
C MET A 30 1.71 -5.00 4.34
N LEU A 31 0.89 -5.16 3.31
CA LEU A 31 0.86 -4.30 2.12
C LEU A 31 -0.26 -3.26 2.22
N LEU A 32 0.11 -1.99 2.09
CA LEU A 32 -0.78 -0.82 2.17
C LEU A 32 -0.83 -0.12 0.82
N HIS A 33 -2.00 -0.12 0.19
CA HIS A 33 -2.19 0.37 -1.18
C HIS A 33 -2.27 1.90 -1.28
N GLY A 34 -2.09 2.42 -2.50
CA GLY A 34 -2.17 3.83 -2.83
C GLY A 34 -3.61 4.37 -2.89
N TRP A 35 -3.71 5.70 -3.03
CA TRP A 35 -4.95 6.41 -3.23
C TRP A 35 -5.68 5.95 -4.49
N MET A 36 -7.00 5.87 -4.46
CA MET A 36 -7.89 5.37 -5.53
C MET A 36 -7.67 3.88 -5.91
N ALA A 37 -6.79 3.15 -5.23
CA ALA A 37 -6.56 1.73 -5.48
C ALA A 37 -7.34 0.83 -4.49
N SER A 38 -7.23 -0.46 -4.69
CA SER A 38 -7.50 -1.52 -3.70
C SER A 38 -6.21 -2.32 -3.48
N ALA A 39 -6.18 -3.19 -2.48
CA ALA A 39 -5.09 -4.11 -2.28
C ALA A 39 -4.82 -4.94 -3.55
N ASP A 40 -5.90 -5.47 -4.15
CA ASP A 40 -5.80 -6.25 -5.37
C ASP A 40 -5.26 -5.41 -6.53
N LEU A 41 -5.78 -4.19 -6.72
CA LEU A 41 -5.38 -3.32 -7.81
C LEU A 41 -3.91 -2.89 -7.70
N ASN A 42 -3.38 -2.72 -6.49
CA ASN A 42 -2.01 -2.25 -6.27
C ASN A 42 -0.99 -3.40 -6.28
N TRP A 43 -1.36 -4.59 -5.74
CA TRP A 43 -0.39 -5.61 -5.36
C TRP A 43 -0.49 -6.93 -6.13
N TRP A 44 -1.44 -7.08 -7.09
CA TRP A 44 -1.64 -8.35 -7.82
C TRP A 44 -0.37 -8.90 -8.48
N GLY A 45 0.53 -8.03 -8.94
CA GLY A 45 1.80 -8.43 -9.53
C GLY A 45 2.89 -8.80 -8.51
N ALA A 46 2.72 -8.44 -7.24
CA ALA A 46 3.73 -8.64 -6.20
C ALA A 46 3.48 -9.87 -5.30
N TYR A 47 2.22 -10.32 -5.16
CA TYR A 47 1.88 -11.42 -4.24
C TYR A 47 2.74 -12.66 -4.45
N GLY A 48 2.84 -13.17 -5.70
CA GLY A 48 3.60 -14.39 -5.99
C GLY A 48 5.06 -14.26 -5.61
N ALA A 49 5.70 -13.17 -5.99
CA ALA A 49 7.13 -12.97 -5.73
C ALA A 49 7.48 -12.89 -4.25
N LEU A 50 6.58 -12.33 -3.41
CA LEU A 50 6.78 -12.28 -1.96
C LEU A 50 6.50 -13.63 -1.30
N VAL A 51 5.49 -14.36 -1.77
CA VAL A 51 5.20 -15.74 -1.31
C VAL A 51 6.34 -16.68 -1.68
N ASP A 52 6.85 -16.60 -2.92
CA ASP A 52 7.97 -17.41 -3.40
C ASP A 52 9.27 -17.09 -2.63
N ALA A 53 9.37 -15.88 -2.07
CA ALA A 53 10.44 -15.49 -1.16
C ALA A 53 10.22 -15.98 0.30
N GLY A 54 9.15 -16.74 0.57
CA GLY A 54 8.87 -17.35 1.85
C GLY A 54 8.11 -16.50 2.87
N TYR A 55 7.53 -15.39 2.46
CA TYR A 55 6.77 -14.49 3.34
C TYR A 55 5.28 -14.83 3.40
N ARG A 56 4.65 -14.61 4.56
CA ARG A 56 3.20 -14.50 4.65
C ARG A 56 2.77 -13.09 4.28
N VAL A 57 1.95 -12.96 3.25
CA VAL A 57 1.55 -11.65 2.71
C VAL A 57 0.11 -11.33 3.11
N LEU A 58 -0.05 -10.18 3.77
CA LEU A 58 -1.30 -9.58 4.17
C LEU A 58 -1.49 -8.29 3.37
N ALA A 59 -2.66 -8.07 2.76
CA ALA A 59 -2.92 -6.84 2.01
C ALA A 59 -4.33 -6.35 2.32
N ILE A 60 -4.42 -5.25 3.07
CA ILE A 60 -5.69 -4.68 3.53
C ILE A 60 -6.24 -3.67 2.51
N ASP A 61 -7.56 -3.69 2.30
CA ASP A 61 -8.26 -2.59 1.64
C ASP A 61 -8.54 -1.50 2.68
N HIS A 62 -8.00 -0.31 2.45
CA HIS A 62 -8.23 0.83 3.32
C HIS A 62 -9.70 1.22 3.33
N ARG A 63 -10.15 1.79 4.46
CA ARG A 63 -11.53 2.34 4.55
C ARG A 63 -11.83 3.26 3.36
N GLY A 64 -13.05 3.20 2.85
CA GLY A 64 -13.47 3.97 1.69
C GLY A 64 -12.96 3.48 0.32
N HIS A 65 -11.98 2.56 0.31
CA HIS A 65 -11.35 2.02 -0.89
C HIS A 65 -11.67 0.53 -1.06
N GLY A 66 -11.67 0.04 -2.28
CA GLY A 66 -11.90 -1.39 -2.57
C GLY A 66 -13.10 -1.97 -1.84
N ARG A 67 -12.88 -3.04 -1.08
CA ARG A 67 -13.86 -3.72 -0.20
C ARG A 67 -13.73 -3.28 1.27
N GLY A 68 -12.85 -2.30 1.53
CA GLY A 68 -12.60 -1.80 2.88
C GLY A 68 -13.81 -1.17 3.54
N LEU A 69 -13.72 -0.97 4.83
CA LEU A 69 -14.76 -0.43 5.70
C LEU A 69 -15.40 0.84 5.12
N ARG A 70 -16.73 0.91 5.17
CA ARG A 70 -17.49 2.14 4.88
C ARG A 70 -17.87 2.83 6.19
N SER A 71 -17.53 4.10 6.31
CA SER A 71 -17.79 4.90 7.51
C SER A 71 -18.55 6.18 7.17
N ILE A 72 -19.42 6.61 8.07
CA ILE A 72 -20.05 7.95 7.99
C ILE A 72 -19.13 9.03 8.57
N LEU A 73 -18.10 8.64 9.31
CA LEU A 73 -17.11 9.56 9.87
C LEU A 73 -16.18 10.08 8.75
N PRO A 74 -15.58 11.25 8.92
CA PRO A 74 -14.57 11.75 7.98
C PRO A 74 -13.39 10.77 7.84
N PHE A 75 -12.87 10.65 6.63
CA PHE A 75 -11.69 9.84 6.35
C PHE A 75 -10.46 10.42 7.04
N ARG A 76 -9.65 9.57 7.70
CA ARG A 76 -8.37 9.92 8.28
C ARG A 76 -7.32 8.86 7.96
N LEU A 77 -6.10 9.29 7.62
CA LEU A 77 -4.98 8.36 7.39
C LEU A 77 -4.59 7.60 8.66
N SER A 78 -4.69 8.24 9.83
CA SER A 78 -4.46 7.60 11.13
C SER A 78 -5.45 6.49 11.44
N ASP A 79 -6.72 6.62 10.99
CA ASP A 79 -7.68 5.53 11.13
C ASP A 79 -7.32 4.32 10.26
N CYS A 80 -6.76 4.54 9.06
CA CYS A 80 -6.25 3.46 8.22
C CYS A 80 -5.04 2.76 8.86
N ALA A 81 -4.15 3.51 9.51
CA ALA A 81 -3.02 2.96 10.25
C ALA A 81 -3.51 2.08 11.41
N ALA A 82 -4.45 2.59 12.21
CA ALA A 82 -5.03 1.83 13.31
C ALA A 82 -5.87 0.62 12.86
N ASP A 83 -6.49 0.66 11.66
CA ASP A 83 -7.14 -0.52 11.06
C ASP A 83 -6.11 -1.61 10.70
N ALA A 84 -4.96 -1.21 10.14
CA ALA A 84 -3.87 -2.13 9.82
C ALA A 84 -3.25 -2.75 11.09
N ALA A 85 -3.02 -1.96 12.15
CA ALA A 85 -2.57 -2.45 13.44
C ALA A 85 -3.55 -3.49 14.01
N ALA A 86 -4.84 -3.17 14.06
CA ALA A 86 -5.88 -4.08 14.54
C ALA A 86 -5.94 -5.38 13.72
N ALA A 87 -5.74 -5.31 12.40
CA ALA A 87 -5.70 -6.50 11.56
C ALA A 87 -4.48 -7.38 11.88
N LEU A 88 -3.30 -6.79 12.10
CA LEU A 88 -2.08 -7.51 12.49
C LEU A 88 -2.27 -8.22 13.84
N ASP A 89 -2.84 -7.53 14.83
CA ASP A 89 -3.08 -8.10 16.17
C ASP A 89 -4.09 -9.25 16.10
N LEU A 90 -5.22 -9.07 15.40
CA LEU A 90 -6.25 -10.09 15.26
C LEU A 90 -5.77 -11.35 14.54
N LEU A 91 -4.77 -11.22 13.68
CA LEU A 91 -4.17 -12.34 12.93
C LEU A 91 -2.97 -12.96 13.65
N GLY A 92 -2.55 -12.42 14.80
CA GLY A 92 -1.31 -12.81 15.47
C GLY A 92 -0.10 -12.62 14.56
N ALA A 93 -0.11 -11.58 13.71
CA ALA A 93 0.92 -11.28 12.71
C ALA A 93 1.76 -10.05 13.07
N ALA A 94 1.60 -9.49 14.25
CA ALA A 94 2.46 -8.44 14.77
C ALA A 94 3.69 -9.03 15.49
N PRO A 95 4.90 -8.41 15.40
CA PRO A 95 5.21 -7.32 14.49
C PRO A 95 5.45 -7.78 13.04
N ALA A 96 5.05 -6.94 12.05
CA ALA A 96 5.19 -7.23 10.63
C ALA A 96 6.11 -6.22 9.92
N THR A 97 6.69 -6.63 8.79
CA THR A 97 7.27 -5.67 7.85
C THR A 97 6.14 -4.98 7.08
N VAL A 98 6.10 -3.66 7.13
CA VAL A 98 5.03 -2.87 6.49
C VAL A 98 5.52 -2.27 5.18
N VAL A 99 4.82 -2.54 4.10
CA VAL A 99 5.11 -2.01 2.76
C VAL A 99 4.02 -1.03 2.37
N GLY A 100 4.37 0.24 2.14
CA GLY A 100 3.42 1.27 1.75
C GLY A 100 3.74 1.90 0.41
N TYR A 101 2.73 1.96 -0.49
CA TYR A 101 2.83 2.63 -1.78
C TYR A 101 2.01 3.93 -1.79
N SER A 102 2.62 5.06 -2.18
CA SER A 102 1.92 6.35 -2.34
C SER A 102 1.18 6.75 -1.04
N MET A 103 -0.14 6.89 -1.03
CA MET A 103 -0.93 7.10 0.18
C MET A 103 -0.69 6.01 1.23
N GLY A 104 -0.58 4.74 0.82
CA GLY A 104 -0.22 3.64 1.71
C GLY A 104 1.14 3.85 2.37
N GLY A 105 2.06 4.59 1.73
CA GLY A 105 3.33 4.99 2.35
C GLY A 105 3.16 6.03 3.45
N ALA A 106 2.23 6.97 3.34
CA ALA A 106 1.87 7.88 4.42
C ALA A 106 1.19 7.13 5.59
N ILE A 107 0.32 6.16 5.27
CA ILE A 107 -0.32 5.29 6.27
C ILE A 107 0.74 4.42 6.97
N ALA A 108 1.71 3.85 6.24
CA ALA A 108 2.80 3.06 6.81
C ALA A 108 3.66 3.86 7.80
N GLN A 109 3.94 5.13 7.45
CA GLN A 109 4.66 6.03 8.35
C GLN A 109 3.87 6.28 9.66
N LEU A 110 2.55 6.53 9.56
CA LEU A 110 1.68 6.68 10.74
C LEU A 110 1.59 5.38 11.53
N LEU A 111 1.48 4.23 10.89
CA LEU A 111 1.44 2.93 11.55
C LEU A 111 2.71 2.69 12.37
N ALA A 112 3.88 2.97 11.79
CA ALA A 112 5.14 2.82 12.51
C ALA A 112 5.33 3.85 13.64
N HIS A 113 4.73 5.04 13.54
CA HIS A 113 4.80 6.09 14.55
C HIS A 113 3.80 5.86 15.70
N ASP A 114 2.52 5.54 15.35
CA ASP A 114 1.43 5.50 16.31
C ASP A 114 1.25 4.10 16.95
N HIS A 115 1.75 3.04 16.28
CA HIS A 115 1.66 1.63 16.69
C HIS A 115 3.00 0.91 16.51
N PRO A 116 4.11 1.40 17.10
CA PRO A 116 5.46 0.89 16.86
C PRO A 116 5.63 -0.59 17.21
N GLU A 117 4.83 -1.12 18.16
CA GLU A 117 4.83 -2.52 18.57
C GLU A 117 4.37 -3.47 17.47
N THR A 118 3.66 -2.96 16.46
CA THR A 118 3.14 -3.77 15.35
C THR A 118 4.06 -3.81 14.12
N VAL A 119 5.16 -3.02 14.13
CA VAL A 119 6.02 -2.82 12.96
C VAL A 119 7.47 -3.24 13.25
N SER A 120 7.97 -4.25 12.54
CA SER A 120 9.38 -4.70 12.64
C SER A 120 10.31 -4.03 11.64
N GLY A 121 9.79 -3.47 10.56
CA GLY A 121 10.53 -2.76 9.51
C GLY A 121 9.58 -2.14 8.50
N ILE A 122 10.06 -1.18 7.72
CA ILE A 122 9.23 -0.40 6.81
C ILE A 122 9.85 -0.30 5.41
N VAL A 123 9.06 -0.54 4.37
CA VAL A 123 9.41 -0.30 2.96
C VAL A 123 8.45 0.72 2.39
N LEU A 124 8.96 1.83 1.92
CA LEU A 124 8.18 2.93 1.36
C LEU A 124 8.47 3.08 -0.15
N SER A 125 7.44 3.32 -0.96
CA SER A 125 7.61 3.50 -2.39
C SER A 125 6.61 4.51 -2.97
N GLY A 126 7.04 5.30 -3.94
CA GLY A 126 6.19 6.29 -4.59
C GLY A 126 5.55 7.28 -3.60
N THR A 127 6.19 7.57 -2.47
CA THR A 127 5.64 8.39 -1.38
C THR A 127 6.63 9.44 -0.89
N ALA A 128 6.19 10.29 0.02
CA ALA A 128 6.97 11.39 0.59
C ALA A 128 6.66 11.56 2.08
N HIS A 129 7.49 12.35 2.77
CA HIS A 129 7.22 12.77 4.15
C HIS A 129 6.27 13.98 4.24
N ASP A 130 5.96 14.64 3.12
CA ASP A 130 4.96 15.72 3.03
C ASP A 130 4.38 15.83 1.63
N TRP A 131 3.17 16.39 1.55
CA TRP A 131 2.41 16.62 0.32
C TRP A 131 1.99 18.09 0.20
N GLN A 132 2.81 19.01 0.73
CA GLN A 132 2.45 20.40 0.91
C GLN A 132 3.07 21.35 -0.13
N ASP A 133 3.58 20.84 -1.25
CA ASP A 133 4.09 21.71 -2.32
C ASP A 133 3.02 22.68 -2.81
N PRO A 134 3.36 23.94 -3.09
CA PRO A 134 2.39 24.95 -3.55
C PRO A 134 1.61 24.53 -4.80
N ARG A 135 2.23 23.75 -5.70
CA ARG A 135 1.58 23.22 -6.91
C ARG A 135 0.57 22.12 -6.58
N GLU A 136 0.85 21.28 -5.60
CA GLU A 136 -0.02 20.20 -5.15
C GLU A 136 -1.18 20.72 -4.30
N ARG A 137 -0.99 21.82 -3.53
CA ARG A 137 -2.04 22.40 -2.68
C ARG A 137 -3.30 22.75 -3.45
N TRP A 138 -3.18 23.28 -4.67
CA TRP A 138 -4.35 23.59 -5.49
C TRP A 138 -5.09 22.30 -5.90
N PHE A 139 -4.36 21.27 -6.28
CA PHE A 139 -4.91 19.95 -6.62
C PHE A 139 -5.68 19.38 -5.43
N TRP A 140 -5.10 19.36 -4.24
CA TRP A 140 -5.78 18.85 -3.03
C TRP A 140 -7.02 19.68 -2.67
N ARG A 141 -7.01 20.98 -2.91
CA ARG A 141 -8.19 21.85 -2.70
C ARG A 141 -9.31 21.57 -3.72
N SER A 142 -9.00 21.05 -4.89
CA SER A 142 -9.98 20.70 -5.92
C SER A 142 -10.67 19.35 -5.71
N MET A 143 -10.39 18.63 -4.61
CA MET A 143 -10.92 17.29 -4.36
C MET A 143 -12.45 17.22 -4.32
N GLY A 144 -13.13 18.31 -3.99
CA GLY A 144 -14.60 18.38 -4.10
C GLY A 144 -15.10 18.26 -5.53
N LEU A 145 -14.37 18.83 -6.50
CA LEU A 145 -14.69 18.71 -7.93
C LEU A 145 -14.37 17.30 -8.43
N LEU A 146 -13.27 16.72 -7.97
CA LEU A 146 -12.92 15.34 -8.29
C LEU A 146 -14.00 14.37 -7.78
N TRP A 147 -14.48 14.56 -6.54
CA TRP A 147 -15.60 13.78 -6.00
C TRP A 147 -16.83 13.84 -6.92
N ALA A 148 -17.26 15.05 -7.34
CA ALA A 148 -18.41 15.21 -8.21
C ALA A 148 -18.19 14.54 -9.58
N ALA A 149 -16.99 14.68 -10.15
CA ALA A 149 -16.64 14.08 -11.44
C ALA A 149 -16.61 12.54 -11.40
N THR A 150 -15.98 11.96 -10.37
CA THR A 150 -15.87 10.50 -10.24
C THR A 150 -17.19 9.84 -9.88
N ALA A 151 -18.07 10.52 -9.14
CA ALA A 151 -19.39 10.01 -8.76
C ALA A 151 -20.32 9.81 -9.97
N VAL A 152 -20.10 10.55 -11.06
CA VAL A 152 -20.92 10.49 -12.29
C VAL A 152 -20.14 9.98 -13.49
N ALA A 153 -18.85 9.65 -13.35
CA ALA A 153 -18.01 9.22 -14.45
C ALA A 153 -18.50 7.88 -15.05
N PRO A 154 -18.88 7.84 -16.32
CA PRO A 154 -19.37 6.62 -16.94
C PRO A 154 -18.23 5.62 -17.15
N HIS A 155 -18.57 4.30 -17.15
CA HIS A 155 -17.60 3.19 -17.28
C HIS A 155 -16.67 3.31 -18.51
N TRP A 156 -17.15 3.87 -19.62
CA TRP A 156 -16.35 4.02 -20.83
C TRP A 156 -15.19 5.01 -20.66
N MET A 157 -15.32 6.03 -19.81
CA MET A 157 -14.22 6.97 -19.51
C MET A 157 -13.05 6.26 -18.82
N TRP A 158 -13.35 5.39 -17.86
CA TRP A 158 -12.33 4.57 -17.17
C TRP A 158 -11.63 3.62 -18.13
N ARG A 159 -12.37 2.99 -19.07
CA ARG A 159 -11.78 2.13 -20.10
C ARG A 159 -10.82 2.91 -21.01
N ILE A 160 -11.17 4.12 -21.42
CA ILE A 160 -10.28 4.98 -22.22
C ILE A 160 -9.02 5.33 -21.42
N ALA A 161 -9.15 5.71 -20.16
CA ALA A 161 -8.03 6.04 -19.29
C ALA A 161 -7.07 4.85 -19.14
N LEU A 162 -7.59 3.66 -18.86
CA LEU A 162 -6.80 2.42 -18.76
C LEU A 162 -6.13 2.04 -20.08
N GLY A 163 -6.82 2.21 -21.20
CA GLY A 163 -6.24 1.99 -22.53
C GLY A 163 -5.02 2.88 -22.81
N ARG A 164 -5.06 4.14 -22.36
CA ARG A 164 -3.90 5.07 -22.43
C ARG A 164 -2.74 4.64 -21.54
N LEU A 165 -3.01 3.96 -20.43
CA LEU A 165 -2.01 3.37 -19.55
C LEU A 165 -1.46 2.03 -20.07
N GLY A 166 -1.95 1.56 -21.23
CA GLY A 166 -1.47 0.34 -21.88
C GLY A 166 -2.25 -0.93 -21.55
N PHE A 167 -3.33 -0.85 -20.76
CA PHE A 167 -4.23 -1.99 -20.47
C PHE A 167 -5.22 -2.19 -21.61
N ARG A 168 -4.81 -2.94 -22.64
CA ARG A 168 -5.59 -3.14 -23.86
C ARG A 168 -6.41 -4.43 -23.87
N ASP A 169 -6.07 -5.39 -23.00
CA ASP A 169 -6.84 -6.62 -22.84
C ASP A 169 -8.23 -6.30 -22.26
N PRO A 170 -9.33 -6.71 -22.93
CA PRO A 170 -10.69 -6.33 -22.50
C PRO A 170 -11.08 -6.90 -21.13
N ASP A 171 -10.65 -8.11 -20.80
CA ASP A 171 -11.00 -8.76 -19.53
C ASP A 171 -10.23 -8.11 -18.38
N MET A 172 -8.95 -7.87 -18.60
CA MET A 172 -8.11 -7.12 -17.66
C MET A 172 -8.66 -5.70 -17.45
N ALA A 173 -8.98 -4.98 -18.52
CA ALA A 173 -9.54 -3.62 -18.43
C ALA A 173 -10.89 -3.62 -17.70
N SER A 174 -11.74 -4.59 -17.92
CA SER A 174 -13.04 -4.73 -17.24
C SER A 174 -12.85 -5.01 -15.75
N TRP A 175 -11.91 -5.88 -15.38
CA TRP A 175 -11.57 -6.15 -13.99
C TRP A 175 -11.01 -4.90 -13.30
N LEU A 176 -10.05 -4.18 -13.92
CA LEU A 176 -9.47 -2.95 -13.39
C LEU A 176 -10.54 -1.88 -13.14
N VAL A 177 -11.46 -1.69 -14.10
CA VAL A 177 -12.60 -0.77 -13.93
C VAL A 177 -13.48 -1.19 -12.75
N SER A 178 -13.78 -2.47 -12.63
CA SER A 178 -14.60 -2.98 -11.52
C SER A 178 -13.96 -2.72 -10.15
N GLU A 179 -12.65 -2.84 -10.05
CA GLU A 179 -11.92 -2.54 -8.80
C GLU A 179 -11.89 -1.04 -8.50
N LEU A 180 -11.64 -0.19 -9.50
CA LEU A 180 -11.66 1.27 -9.34
C LEU A 180 -13.03 1.78 -8.88
N LEU A 181 -14.12 1.21 -9.40
CA LEU A 181 -15.49 1.60 -9.07
C LEU A 181 -15.97 1.10 -7.71
N ARG A 182 -15.21 0.25 -7.03
CA ARG A 182 -15.52 -0.15 -5.65
C ARG A 182 -15.29 0.95 -4.63
N ALA A 183 -14.45 1.93 -4.95
CA ALA A 183 -14.14 3.01 -4.03
C ALA A 183 -15.33 3.99 -3.86
N SER A 184 -15.49 4.51 -2.66
CA SER A 184 -16.44 5.59 -2.39
C SER A 184 -15.88 6.91 -2.93
N ALA A 185 -16.61 7.57 -3.83
CA ALA A 185 -16.19 8.86 -4.38
C ALA A 185 -15.97 9.93 -3.28
N ARG A 186 -16.81 9.89 -2.21
CA ARG A 186 -16.64 10.76 -1.04
C ARG A 186 -15.31 10.48 -0.34
N ASP A 187 -15.06 9.22 -0.02
CA ASP A 187 -13.86 8.83 0.74
C ASP A 187 -12.58 9.07 -0.08
N ILE A 188 -12.63 8.89 -1.39
CA ILE A 188 -11.53 9.26 -2.31
C ILE A 188 -11.20 10.74 -2.19
N ALA A 189 -12.21 11.63 -2.21
CA ALA A 189 -11.99 13.05 -2.08
C ALA A 189 -11.50 13.47 -0.69
N GLU A 190 -12.02 12.84 0.37
CA GLU A 190 -11.58 13.08 1.75
C GLU A 190 -10.14 12.58 1.96
N ALA A 191 -9.80 11.38 1.45
CA ALA A 191 -8.45 10.83 1.49
C ALA A 191 -7.42 11.74 0.79
N GLY A 192 -7.78 12.30 -0.37
CA GLY A 192 -6.92 13.28 -1.05
C GLY A 192 -6.69 14.53 -0.19
N ARG A 193 -7.72 15.04 0.50
CA ARG A 193 -7.55 16.21 1.40
C ARG A 193 -6.66 15.87 2.60
N GLU A 194 -6.82 14.70 3.19
CA GLU A 194 -5.98 14.23 4.30
C GLU A 194 -4.53 14.04 3.86
N LEU A 195 -4.32 13.44 2.68
CA LEU A 195 -2.98 13.30 2.11
C LEU A 195 -2.32 14.67 1.91
N GLY A 196 -3.05 15.67 1.39
CA GLY A 196 -2.56 17.03 1.23
C GLY A 196 -2.23 17.77 2.54
N ARG A 197 -2.64 17.24 3.70
CA ARG A 197 -2.31 17.74 5.05
C ARG A 197 -1.20 16.95 5.73
N PHE A 198 -0.89 15.77 5.20
CA PHE A 198 0.09 14.87 5.81
C PHE A 198 1.48 15.50 5.83
N ASP A 199 2.13 15.42 7.00
CA ASP A 199 3.48 15.92 7.23
C ASP A 199 4.15 15.13 8.36
N SER A 200 5.14 14.32 8.02
CA SER A 200 5.92 13.52 8.97
C SER A 200 7.33 14.06 9.21
N ARG A 201 7.67 15.21 8.64
CA ARG A 201 9.05 15.76 8.67
C ARG A 201 9.62 15.92 10.06
N SER A 202 8.79 16.22 11.06
CA SER A 202 9.22 16.45 12.43
C SER A 202 9.59 15.17 13.19
N TRP A 203 9.13 13.99 12.75
CA TRP A 203 9.27 12.74 13.49
C TRP A 203 9.75 11.54 12.67
N ILE A 204 9.72 11.61 11.33
CA ILE A 204 10.04 10.45 10.49
C ILE A 204 11.46 9.89 10.73
N GLY A 205 12.42 10.75 11.07
CA GLY A 205 13.80 10.35 11.37
C GLY A 205 13.98 9.65 12.73
N SER A 206 12.95 9.61 13.58
CA SER A 206 13.02 9.03 14.92
C SER A 206 12.37 7.65 15.05
N LEU A 207 11.91 7.04 13.95
CA LEU A 207 11.23 5.73 14.00
C LEU A 207 12.12 4.60 14.53
N GLY A 208 13.45 4.65 14.30
CA GLY A 208 14.41 3.70 14.88
C GLY A 208 14.26 2.25 14.44
N ILE A 209 13.55 1.99 13.32
CA ILE A 209 13.33 0.66 12.76
C ILE A 209 14.05 0.50 11.42
N PRO A 210 14.38 -0.73 10.99
CA PRO A 210 14.91 -0.99 9.66
C PRO A 210 14.01 -0.38 8.57
N ALA A 211 14.60 0.37 7.64
CA ALA A 211 13.85 1.10 6.64
C ALA A 211 14.48 0.99 5.25
N ALA A 212 13.65 0.84 4.23
CA ALA A 212 14.05 0.92 2.83
C ALA A 212 13.06 1.79 2.03
N VAL A 213 13.57 2.45 0.99
CA VAL A 213 12.76 3.23 0.05
C VAL A 213 13.01 2.75 -1.37
N VAL A 214 11.95 2.32 -2.05
CA VAL A 214 11.98 2.04 -3.49
C VAL A 214 11.62 3.31 -4.24
N VAL A 215 12.59 3.97 -4.82
CA VAL A 215 12.41 5.19 -5.61
C VAL A 215 11.90 4.82 -7.00
N THR A 216 10.72 5.30 -7.36
CA THR A 216 10.15 5.22 -8.70
C THR A 216 10.76 6.31 -9.57
N THR A 217 11.76 5.96 -10.39
CA THR A 217 12.66 6.97 -10.99
C THR A 217 12.04 7.79 -12.12
N ARG A 218 10.90 7.34 -12.69
CA ARG A 218 10.12 8.06 -13.70
C ARG A 218 8.82 8.64 -13.17
N ASP A 219 8.64 8.68 -11.85
CA ASP A 219 7.41 9.09 -11.19
C ASP A 219 7.03 10.54 -11.51
N SER A 220 5.88 10.70 -12.14
CA SER A 220 5.32 11.98 -12.55
C SER A 220 4.42 12.64 -11.48
N ILE A 221 4.04 11.88 -10.42
CA ILE A 221 3.17 12.33 -9.33
C ILE A 221 4.00 12.69 -8.09
N VAL A 222 4.81 11.76 -7.60
CA VAL A 222 5.70 11.99 -6.47
C VAL A 222 7.14 12.00 -6.95
N SER A 223 7.70 13.18 -7.15
CA SER A 223 9.02 13.32 -7.77
C SER A 223 10.07 12.45 -7.08
N PRO A 224 10.99 11.81 -7.85
CA PRO A 224 12.06 11.00 -7.28
C PRO A 224 12.91 11.74 -6.25
N SER A 225 13.03 13.06 -6.38
CA SER A 225 13.74 13.90 -5.41
C SER A 225 13.04 13.96 -4.04
N LYS A 226 11.69 13.97 -4.00
CA LYS A 226 10.92 13.87 -2.76
C LYS A 226 11.12 12.52 -2.09
N GLN A 227 11.06 11.44 -2.86
CA GLN A 227 11.27 10.08 -2.38
C GLN A 227 12.68 9.90 -1.79
N ARG A 228 13.71 10.45 -2.45
CA ARG A 228 15.09 10.42 -1.92
C ARG A 228 15.27 11.30 -0.66
N ARG A 229 14.56 12.43 -0.55
CA ARG A 229 14.55 13.22 0.69
C ARG A 229 13.95 12.45 1.86
N LEU A 230 12.85 11.71 1.62
CA LEU A 230 12.28 10.81 2.62
C LEU A 230 13.28 9.75 3.04
N ALA A 231 13.93 9.07 2.10
CA ALA A 231 14.96 8.07 2.38
C ALA A 231 16.09 8.63 3.23
N ALA A 232 16.60 9.81 2.87
CA ALA A 232 17.67 10.48 3.63
C ALA A 232 17.23 10.85 5.04
N ALA A 233 15.99 11.34 5.22
CA ALA A 233 15.45 11.68 6.54
C ALA A 233 15.31 10.47 7.47
N MET A 234 15.07 9.29 6.92
CA MET A 234 14.94 8.02 7.66
C MET A 234 16.28 7.29 7.84
N GLY A 235 17.33 7.66 7.13
CA GLY A 235 18.53 6.84 7.00
C GLY A 235 18.27 5.52 6.28
N ALA A 236 17.27 5.47 5.40
CA ALA A 236 16.79 4.26 4.75
C ALA A 236 17.70 3.82 3.58
N THR A 237 17.80 2.50 3.37
CA THR A 237 18.43 1.95 2.16
C THR A 237 17.57 2.28 0.92
N VAL A 238 18.22 2.70 -0.17
CA VAL A 238 17.53 3.09 -1.40
C VAL A 238 17.66 2.00 -2.46
N PHE A 239 16.50 1.62 -3.02
CA PHE A 239 16.37 0.79 -4.21
C PHE A 239 15.70 1.62 -5.31
N GLU A 240 15.89 1.25 -6.57
CA GLU A 240 15.32 2.01 -7.69
C GLU A 240 14.50 1.11 -8.62
N ALA A 241 13.31 1.60 -8.99
CA ALA A 241 12.47 1.01 -10.01
C ALA A 241 12.24 2.02 -11.14
N SER A 242 12.57 1.65 -12.38
CA SER A 242 12.39 2.53 -13.54
C SER A 242 10.95 2.49 -14.06
N ILE A 243 10.03 2.96 -13.23
CA ILE A 243 8.59 3.01 -13.52
C ILE A 243 8.03 4.40 -13.26
N ASP A 244 6.88 4.72 -13.88
CA ASP A 244 6.01 5.84 -13.50
C ASP A 244 5.09 5.44 -12.33
N HIS A 245 4.50 6.42 -11.64
CA HIS A 245 3.65 6.23 -10.47
C HIS A 245 2.51 5.21 -10.67
N LEU A 246 1.85 5.24 -11.82
CA LEU A 246 0.73 4.34 -12.12
C LEU A 246 1.19 2.97 -12.67
N GLU A 247 2.49 2.75 -12.79
CA GLU A 247 3.06 1.51 -13.31
C GLU A 247 3.47 0.51 -12.22
N VAL A 248 3.14 0.75 -10.94
CA VAL A 248 3.45 -0.14 -9.82
C VAL A 248 2.98 -1.59 -10.03
N VAL A 249 1.94 -1.78 -10.79
CA VAL A 249 1.39 -3.10 -11.16
C VAL A 249 2.20 -3.82 -12.25
N LYS A 250 3.14 -3.14 -12.89
CA LYS A 250 3.95 -3.72 -13.97
C LYS A 250 5.13 -4.54 -13.41
N PRO A 251 5.58 -5.57 -14.13
CA PRO A 251 6.66 -6.45 -13.68
C PRO A 251 7.96 -5.75 -13.28
N GLY A 252 8.26 -4.59 -13.87
CA GLY A 252 9.48 -3.83 -13.59
C GLY A 252 9.60 -3.27 -12.16
N TYR A 253 8.52 -3.27 -11.39
CA TYR A 253 8.53 -2.84 -9.99
C TYR A 253 8.94 -3.96 -9.01
N VAL A 254 8.50 -5.17 -9.27
CA VAL A 254 8.58 -6.30 -8.34
C VAL A 254 10.00 -6.65 -7.89
N PRO A 255 11.04 -6.67 -8.75
CA PRO A 255 12.40 -6.97 -8.31
C PRO A 255 12.91 -6.00 -7.23
N ALA A 256 12.78 -4.69 -7.46
CA ALA A 256 13.22 -3.68 -6.50
C ALA A 256 12.41 -3.73 -5.18
N LEU A 257 11.10 -4.01 -5.26
CA LEU A 257 10.28 -4.24 -4.08
C LEU A 257 10.78 -5.43 -3.26
N ARG A 258 11.04 -6.56 -3.92
CA ARG A 258 11.51 -7.77 -3.26
C ARG A 258 12.85 -7.52 -2.56
N GLU A 259 13.84 -6.94 -3.25
CA GLU A 259 15.14 -6.61 -2.68
C GLU A 259 15.00 -5.67 -1.47
N ALA A 260 14.12 -4.65 -1.55
CA ALA A 260 13.85 -3.75 -0.45
C ALA A 260 13.23 -4.46 0.76
N VAL A 261 12.27 -5.37 0.52
CA VAL A 261 11.66 -6.19 1.59
C VAL A 261 12.72 -7.08 2.23
N GLU A 262 13.51 -7.80 1.44
CA GLU A 262 14.57 -8.70 1.94
C GLU A 262 15.64 -7.95 2.76
N SER A 263 15.83 -6.65 2.51
CA SER A 263 16.79 -5.82 3.24
C SER A 263 16.34 -5.43 4.65
N VAL A 264 15.03 -5.42 4.92
CA VAL A 264 14.45 -4.95 6.19
C VAL A 264 13.63 -6.01 6.92
N ALA A 265 13.08 -7.00 6.22
CA ALA A 265 12.27 -8.05 6.81
C ALA A 265 13.15 -9.08 7.56
N ALA A 266 12.58 -9.71 8.59
CA ALA A 266 13.16 -10.91 9.14
C ALA A 266 13.30 -11.96 8.03
N ARG A 267 14.42 -12.69 8.01
CA ARG A 267 14.60 -13.76 7.03
C ARG A 267 13.62 -14.88 7.33
N PRO A 268 12.93 -15.44 6.31
CA PRO A 268 12.20 -16.68 6.48
C PRO A 268 13.14 -17.77 7.04
N LEU A 269 12.62 -18.59 7.96
CA LEU A 269 13.36 -19.75 8.44
C LEU A 269 13.65 -20.62 7.20
N GLU A 270 14.91 -20.87 6.89
CA GLU A 270 15.27 -21.86 5.88
C GLU A 270 14.60 -23.17 6.28
N ALA A 271 13.91 -23.81 5.33
CA ALA A 271 13.30 -25.11 5.56
C ALA A 271 14.42 -26.03 6.10
N SER A 272 14.28 -26.50 7.34
CA SER A 272 15.28 -27.31 7.98
C SER A 272 15.63 -28.49 7.06
N PRO A 273 16.91 -28.70 6.69
CA PRO A 273 17.32 -29.84 5.84
C PRO A 273 16.89 -31.18 6.42
N TRP A 274 16.47 -31.20 7.70
CA TRP A 274 16.06 -32.39 8.44
C TRP A 274 14.55 -32.68 8.39
N ALA A 275 13.73 -31.81 7.77
CA ALA A 275 12.28 -32.01 7.66
C ALA A 275 11.88 -33.12 6.66
N SER A 276 12.83 -33.64 5.87
CA SER A 276 12.61 -34.72 4.91
C SER A 276 13.16 -36.08 5.36
N ALA A 277 13.75 -36.20 6.55
CA ALA A 277 14.29 -37.44 7.09
C ALA A 277 13.49 -37.89 8.32
N GLY A 278 12.32 -38.50 8.10
CA GLY A 278 11.63 -39.14 9.22
C GLY A 278 10.12 -39.28 9.07
N ALA A 279 9.69 -40.19 8.23
CA ALA A 279 8.52 -41.01 8.53
C ALA A 279 8.88 -42.46 8.20
N PRO A 280 8.91 -43.38 9.19
CA PRO A 280 8.96 -44.79 8.91
C PRO A 280 7.64 -45.31 8.33
#